data_452d3658d5388d25bffdf30a379b63ab
#
_entry.id   452d3658d5388d25bffdf30a379b63ab
#
_cell.length_a   1.000
_cell.length_b   1.000
_cell.length_c   1.000
_cell.angle_alpha   90.00
_cell.angle_beta   90.00
_cell.angle_gamma   90.00
#
_symmetry.space_group_name_H-M   'P 1'
#
loop_
_entity.id
_entity.type
_entity.pdbx_description
1 polymer ?
#
loop_
_entity_poly.entity_id
_entity_poly.type
_entity_poly.pdbx_seq_one_letter_code
_entity_poly.pdbx_strand_id
1 'polypeptide(L)'
;MRDLSRGDRGKEVLDVQTRLHSQGFELGREGVDGFFGPHTELAVLSFQQQRGLLADARVGANTWRELVESGYALGDRLLYLREPPFRGDDVLSLQVKLNLLGFNAGPERGVYDEEVERAALDFQQNAGLHADGIVGESTLKK
;
A
#
# COMPACT_ATOMS: atom_id res chain seq x y z
N MET A 1 19.44 0.64 3.20
CA MET A 1 19.11 1.46 2.02
C MET A 1 19.39 2.92 2.33
N ARG A 2 20.04 3.58 1.38
CA ARG A 2 20.39 4.99 1.50
C ARG A 2 19.17 5.86 1.16
N ASP A 3 19.01 6.99 1.86
CA ASP A 3 17.96 7.95 1.52
C ASP A 3 18.19 8.55 0.14
N LEU A 4 17.09 8.76 -0.58
CA LEU A 4 17.13 9.43 -1.89
C LEU A 4 16.64 10.85 -1.73
N SER A 5 17.27 11.78 -2.43
CA SER A 5 16.90 13.18 -2.40
C SER A 5 17.32 13.86 -3.70
N ARG A 6 16.96 15.14 -3.83
CA ARG A 6 17.24 15.93 -5.03
C ARG A 6 18.71 15.79 -5.44
N GLY A 7 18.94 15.53 -6.71
CA GLY A 7 20.26 15.33 -7.29
C GLY A 7 20.68 13.88 -7.45
N ASP A 8 20.00 12.95 -6.82
CA ASP A 8 20.32 11.53 -6.94
C ASP A 8 19.88 10.97 -8.29
N ARG A 9 20.56 9.91 -8.72
CA ARG A 9 20.28 9.24 -9.99
C ARG A 9 20.38 7.74 -9.80
N GLY A 10 19.71 6.99 -10.68
CA GLY A 10 19.88 5.56 -10.76
C GLY A 10 18.58 4.80 -10.71
N LYS A 11 18.72 3.48 -10.57
CA LYS A 11 17.59 2.55 -10.58
C LYS A 11 16.62 2.77 -9.44
N GLU A 12 17.14 3.17 -8.29
CA GLU A 12 16.29 3.40 -7.11
C GLU A 12 15.40 4.61 -7.31
N VAL A 13 15.93 5.67 -7.91
CA VAL A 13 15.13 6.86 -8.25
C VAL A 13 14.07 6.48 -9.29
N LEU A 14 14.45 5.69 -10.28
CA LEU A 14 13.53 5.22 -11.30
C LEU A 14 12.37 4.43 -10.67
N ASP A 15 12.67 3.60 -9.70
CA ASP A 15 11.67 2.81 -8.96
C ASP A 15 10.69 3.73 -8.22
N VAL A 16 11.21 4.72 -7.49
CA VAL A 16 10.37 5.70 -6.79
C VAL A 16 9.45 6.43 -7.76
N GLN A 17 10.01 6.89 -8.87
CA GLN A 17 9.24 7.63 -9.89
C GLN A 17 8.15 6.76 -10.49
N THR A 18 8.46 5.50 -10.79
CA THR A 18 7.49 4.56 -11.35
C THR A 18 6.32 4.36 -10.39
N ARG A 19 6.61 4.20 -9.10
CA ARG A 19 5.57 4.01 -8.08
C ARG A 19 4.73 5.27 -7.90
N LEU A 20 5.35 6.43 -7.87
CA LEU A 20 4.63 7.71 -7.77
C LEU A 20 3.74 7.93 -9.00
N HIS A 21 4.28 7.67 -10.18
CA HIS A 21 3.52 7.83 -11.43
C HIS A 21 2.30 6.91 -11.46
N SER A 22 2.46 5.67 -11.04
CA SER A 22 1.36 4.70 -11.03
C SER A 22 0.25 5.10 -10.05
N GLN A 23 0.56 5.93 -9.06
CA GLN A 23 -0.41 6.44 -8.10
C GLN A 23 -0.97 7.82 -8.48
N GLY A 24 -0.63 8.31 -9.67
CA GLY A 24 -1.20 9.54 -10.19
C GLY A 24 -0.44 10.82 -9.87
N PHE A 25 0.77 10.71 -9.32
CA PHE A 25 1.57 11.89 -9.00
C PHE A 25 2.28 12.40 -10.26
N GLU A 26 2.22 13.70 -10.46
CA GLU A 26 2.85 14.36 -11.60
C GLU A 26 4.37 14.44 -11.42
N LEU A 27 5.11 14.04 -12.45
CA LEU A 27 6.58 14.08 -12.45
C LEU A 27 7.15 15.07 -13.46
N GLY A 28 6.30 15.91 -14.03
CA GLY A 28 6.72 16.91 -15.00
C GLY A 28 6.97 16.32 -16.38
N ARG A 29 7.62 17.09 -17.24
CA ARG A 29 7.88 16.68 -18.62
C ARG A 29 8.78 15.47 -18.73
N GLU A 30 9.80 15.43 -17.89
CA GLU A 30 10.79 14.36 -17.90
C GLU A 30 10.19 13.04 -17.44
N GLY A 31 9.17 13.10 -16.60
CA GLY A 31 8.49 11.91 -16.10
C GLY A 31 9.42 10.96 -15.35
N VAL A 32 9.35 9.69 -15.73
CA VAL A 32 10.17 8.63 -15.10
C VAL A 32 11.49 8.56 -15.87
N ASP A 33 12.51 9.27 -15.38
CA ASP A 33 13.80 9.40 -16.08
C ASP A 33 15.01 8.95 -15.26
N GLY A 34 14.79 8.55 -13.99
CA GLY A 34 15.88 8.10 -13.13
C GLY A 34 16.68 9.22 -12.48
N PHE A 35 16.27 10.48 -12.64
CA PHE A 35 16.91 11.61 -12.01
C PHE A 35 15.97 12.28 -11.02
N PHE A 36 16.42 12.46 -9.78
CA PHE A 36 15.62 13.09 -8.74
C PHE A 36 15.70 14.61 -8.88
N GLY A 37 14.84 15.13 -9.74
CA GLY A 37 14.80 16.56 -10.01
C GLY A 37 13.71 17.27 -9.21
N PRO A 38 13.47 18.55 -9.54
CA PRO A 38 12.48 19.35 -8.80
C PRO A 38 11.07 18.76 -8.82
N HIS A 39 10.65 18.19 -9.94
CA HIS A 39 9.30 17.59 -10.04
C HIS A 39 9.18 16.33 -9.21
N THR A 40 10.24 15.52 -9.19
CA THR A 40 10.26 14.32 -8.33
C THR A 40 10.22 14.73 -6.86
N GLU A 41 10.97 15.77 -6.51
CA GLU A 41 10.98 16.30 -5.14
C GLU A 41 9.57 16.73 -4.71
N LEU A 42 8.87 17.46 -5.56
CA LEU A 42 7.50 17.89 -5.26
C LEU A 42 6.53 16.70 -5.15
N ALA A 43 6.69 15.71 -6.01
CA ALA A 43 5.84 14.52 -5.96
C ALA A 43 6.07 13.73 -4.67
N VAL A 44 7.31 13.58 -4.25
CA VAL A 44 7.63 12.92 -2.98
C VAL A 44 7.01 13.68 -1.81
N LEU A 45 7.15 14.99 -1.83
CA LEU A 45 6.60 15.84 -0.78
C LEU A 45 5.08 15.69 -0.70
N SER A 46 4.40 15.73 -1.84
CA SER A 46 2.93 15.56 -1.90
C SER A 46 2.51 14.19 -1.39
N PHE A 47 3.24 13.15 -1.78
CA PHE A 47 2.99 11.79 -1.32
C PHE A 47 3.11 11.69 0.20
N GLN A 48 4.19 12.25 0.75
CA GLN A 48 4.43 12.25 2.19
C GLN A 48 3.31 12.95 2.94
N GLN A 49 2.87 14.09 2.44
CA GLN A 49 1.79 14.86 3.06
C GLN A 49 0.48 14.07 3.04
N GLN A 50 0.16 13.43 1.93
CA GLN A 50 -1.07 12.64 1.81
C GLN A 50 -1.07 11.43 2.74
N ARG A 51 0.12 10.86 3.00
CA ARG A 51 0.24 9.65 3.82
C ARG A 51 0.55 9.93 5.27
N GLY A 52 0.63 11.20 5.67
CA GLY A 52 0.90 11.56 7.05
C GLY A 52 2.33 11.30 7.49
N LEU A 53 3.26 11.24 6.53
CA LEU A 53 4.68 11.05 6.80
C LEU A 53 5.35 12.41 7.02
N LEU A 54 6.58 12.38 7.57
CA LEU A 54 7.39 13.58 7.65
C LEU A 54 7.66 14.09 6.24
N ALA A 55 7.20 15.31 5.95
CA ALA A 55 7.29 15.88 4.60
C ALA A 55 8.64 16.59 4.43
N ASP A 56 9.69 15.81 4.24
CA ASP A 56 11.06 16.32 4.07
C ASP A 56 11.57 16.19 2.63
N ALA A 57 10.74 15.68 1.72
CA ALA A 57 11.06 15.47 0.31
C ALA A 57 12.23 14.48 0.10
N ARG A 58 12.53 13.66 1.11
CA ARG A 58 13.56 12.62 1.03
C ARG A 58 12.91 11.26 1.16
N VAL A 59 13.39 10.31 0.36
CA VAL A 59 12.86 8.94 0.41
C VAL A 59 13.72 8.12 1.36
N GLY A 60 13.34 8.11 2.63
CA GLY A 60 13.97 7.27 3.64
C GLY A 60 13.19 5.98 3.82
N ALA A 61 13.53 5.23 4.88
CA ALA A 61 12.94 3.92 5.12
C ALA A 61 11.41 3.97 5.23
N ASN A 62 10.88 4.96 5.95
CA ASN A 62 9.43 5.07 6.14
C ASN A 62 8.71 5.41 4.84
N THR A 63 9.27 6.31 4.04
CA THR A 63 8.67 6.67 2.75
C THR A 63 8.72 5.50 1.77
N TRP A 64 9.86 4.79 1.73
CA TRP A 64 9.98 3.58 0.91
C TRP A 64 8.93 2.54 1.26
N ARG A 65 8.77 2.26 2.54
CA ARG A 65 7.80 1.28 2.99
C ARG A 65 6.40 1.68 2.56
N GLU A 66 6.04 2.95 2.74
CA GLU A 66 4.71 3.42 2.36
C GLU A 66 4.50 3.34 0.84
N LEU A 67 5.53 3.68 0.05
CA LEU A 67 5.45 3.58 -1.41
C LEU A 67 5.21 2.14 -1.87
N VAL A 68 5.90 1.19 -1.25
CA VAL A 68 5.73 -0.23 -1.59
C VAL A 68 4.36 -0.73 -1.16
N GLU A 69 3.96 -0.44 0.08
CA GLU A 69 2.70 -0.95 0.64
C GLU A 69 1.48 -0.32 -0.01
N SER A 70 1.55 0.95 -0.38
CA SER A 70 0.43 1.64 -1.03
C SER A 70 0.26 1.25 -2.50
N GLY A 71 1.26 0.59 -3.07
CA GLY A 71 1.20 0.17 -4.47
C GLY A 71 0.36 -1.07 -4.71
N TYR A 72 -0.06 -1.76 -3.66
CA TYR A 72 -0.85 -2.97 -3.80
C TYR A 72 -2.33 -2.66 -3.91
N ALA A 73 -2.97 -3.23 -4.94
CA ALA A 73 -4.41 -3.26 -5.04
C ALA A 73 -4.93 -4.57 -4.46
N LEU A 74 -6.16 -4.57 -3.98
CA LEU A 74 -6.75 -5.78 -3.41
C LEU A 74 -6.80 -6.87 -4.48
N GLY A 75 -6.19 -8.00 -4.19
CA GLY A 75 -6.05 -9.11 -5.13
C GLY A 75 -4.64 -9.29 -5.67
N ASP A 76 -3.76 -8.30 -5.51
CA ASP A 76 -2.38 -8.40 -6.02
C ASP A 76 -1.55 -9.42 -5.26
N ARG A 77 -1.89 -9.67 -4.01
CA ARG A 77 -1.17 -10.63 -3.17
C ARG A 77 -2.14 -11.30 -2.21
N LEU A 78 -1.75 -12.47 -1.70
CA LEU A 78 -2.53 -13.14 -0.66
C LEU A 78 -2.38 -12.37 0.64
N LEU A 79 -3.48 -12.23 1.37
CA LEU A 79 -3.48 -11.58 2.68
C LEU A 79 -3.89 -12.58 3.74
N TYR A 80 -3.13 -12.63 4.84
CA TYR A 80 -3.41 -13.53 5.95
C TYR A 80 -2.70 -13.00 7.19
N LEU A 81 -3.02 -13.56 8.34
CA LEU A 81 -2.38 -13.14 9.58
C LEU A 81 -0.95 -13.67 9.62
N ARG A 82 -0.01 -12.78 9.81
CA ARG A 82 1.42 -13.13 9.89
C ARG A 82 2.15 -12.10 10.74
N GLU A 83 3.42 -12.38 11.04
CA GLU A 83 4.30 -11.48 11.78
C GLU A 83 5.59 -11.25 11.00
N PRO A 84 5.96 -10.01 10.62
CA PRO A 84 5.18 -8.77 10.83
C PRO A 84 3.94 -8.73 9.97
N PRO A 85 2.89 -8.01 10.41
CA PRO A 85 1.62 -8.03 9.69
C PRO A 85 1.67 -7.36 8.32
N PHE A 86 0.86 -7.84 7.40
CA PHE A 86 0.65 -7.15 6.13
C PHE A 86 0.07 -5.76 6.39
N ARG A 87 0.57 -4.78 5.65
CA ARG A 87 0.09 -3.41 5.71
C ARG A 87 -0.08 -2.88 4.30
N GLY A 88 -1.00 -1.95 4.12
CA GLY A 88 -1.11 -1.26 2.85
C GLY A 88 -2.54 -0.95 2.47
N ASP A 89 -2.68 -0.38 1.27
CA ASP A 89 -3.98 0.04 0.75
C ASP A 89 -4.87 -1.16 0.43
N ASP A 90 -4.28 -2.30 0.06
CA ASP A 90 -5.05 -3.51 -0.19
C ASP A 90 -5.70 -4.02 1.10
N VAL A 91 -4.98 -3.98 2.22
CA VAL A 91 -5.55 -4.38 3.51
C VAL A 91 -6.66 -3.42 3.92
N LEU A 92 -6.44 -2.12 3.72
CA LEU A 92 -7.46 -1.11 4.01
C LEU A 92 -8.73 -1.36 3.18
N SER A 93 -8.58 -1.63 1.89
CA SER A 93 -9.71 -1.96 1.01
C SER A 93 -10.46 -3.18 1.50
N LEU A 94 -9.74 -4.20 1.96
CA LEU A 94 -10.36 -5.40 2.51
C LEU A 94 -11.16 -5.08 3.78
N GLN A 95 -10.57 -4.29 4.68
CA GLN A 95 -11.25 -3.89 5.93
C GLN A 95 -12.54 -3.12 5.64
N VAL A 96 -12.48 -2.16 4.72
CA VAL A 96 -13.65 -1.37 4.34
C VAL A 96 -14.75 -2.28 3.78
N LYS A 97 -14.39 -3.20 2.89
CA LYS A 97 -15.37 -4.11 2.30
C LYS A 97 -16.00 -5.04 3.34
N LEU A 98 -15.20 -5.60 4.22
CA LEU A 98 -15.71 -6.48 5.28
C LEU A 98 -16.64 -5.73 6.21
N ASN A 99 -16.26 -4.53 6.62
CA ASN A 99 -17.11 -3.71 7.49
C ASN A 99 -18.43 -3.33 6.80
N LEU A 100 -18.37 -2.98 5.52
CA LEU A 100 -19.58 -2.66 4.75
C LEU A 100 -20.52 -3.84 4.63
N LEU A 101 -19.98 -5.06 4.60
CA LEU A 101 -20.79 -6.28 4.52
C LEU A 101 -21.30 -6.75 5.88
N GLY A 102 -20.92 -6.05 6.94
CA GLY A 102 -21.37 -6.37 8.29
C GLY A 102 -20.44 -7.29 9.06
N PHE A 103 -19.27 -7.62 8.52
CA PHE A 103 -18.27 -8.41 9.22
C PHE A 103 -17.30 -7.45 9.88
N ASN A 104 -17.23 -7.47 11.19
CA ASN A 104 -16.45 -6.49 11.96
C ASN A 104 -14.95 -6.75 11.81
N ALA A 105 -14.30 -5.99 10.92
CA ALA A 105 -12.85 -6.07 10.70
C ALA A 105 -12.07 -5.07 11.57
N GLY A 106 -12.73 -4.40 12.48
CA GLY A 106 -12.10 -3.44 13.38
C GLY A 106 -11.83 -2.10 12.71
N PRO A 107 -11.00 -1.26 13.36
CA PRO A 107 -10.64 0.04 12.78
C PRO A 107 -9.93 -0.11 11.45
N GLU A 108 -10.25 0.76 10.50
CA GLU A 108 -9.73 0.70 9.13
C GLU A 108 -8.37 1.37 9.08
N ARG A 109 -7.35 0.66 9.55
CA ARG A 109 -5.97 1.16 9.65
C ARG A 109 -5.03 0.59 8.59
N GLY A 110 -5.51 -0.32 7.74
CA GLY A 110 -4.68 -0.92 6.72
C GLY A 110 -3.66 -1.93 7.26
N VAL A 111 -3.95 -2.54 8.41
CA VAL A 111 -3.09 -3.55 9.04
C VAL A 111 -3.90 -4.84 9.19
N TYR A 112 -3.36 -5.95 8.69
CA TYR A 112 -4.03 -7.26 8.80
C TYR A 112 -3.73 -7.83 10.18
N ASP A 113 -4.61 -7.54 11.11
CA ASP A 113 -4.51 -8.01 12.50
C ASP A 113 -5.52 -9.14 12.77
N GLU A 114 -5.63 -9.52 14.03
CA GLU A 114 -6.52 -10.62 14.42
C GLU A 114 -7.99 -10.32 14.15
N GLU A 115 -8.39 -9.06 14.25
CA GLU A 115 -9.75 -8.66 13.95
C GLU A 115 -10.09 -8.84 12.47
N VAL A 116 -9.14 -8.53 11.59
CA VAL A 116 -9.30 -8.74 10.16
C VAL A 116 -9.38 -10.23 9.85
N GLU A 117 -8.53 -11.03 10.49
CA GLU A 117 -8.57 -12.48 10.29
C GLU A 117 -9.93 -13.06 10.68
N ARG A 118 -10.44 -12.65 11.82
CA ARG A 118 -11.75 -13.12 12.30
C ARG A 118 -12.85 -12.75 11.31
N ALA A 119 -12.85 -11.51 10.84
CA ALA A 119 -13.85 -11.05 9.87
C ALA A 119 -13.73 -11.82 8.56
N ALA A 120 -12.50 -12.09 8.11
CA ALA A 120 -12.26 -12.85 6.88
C ALA A 120 -12.77 -14.28 7.03
N LEU A 121 -12.53 -14.92 8.17
CA LEU A 121 -13.03 -16.27 8.46
C LEU A 121 -14.56 -16.30 8.45
N ASP A 122 -15.19 -15.33 9.10
CA ASP A 122 -16.65 -15.23 9.15
C ASP A 122 -17.24 -15.04 7.75
N PHE A 123 -16.61 -14.18 6.95
CA PHE A 123 -17.03 -13.96 5.57
C PHE A 123 -16.91 -15.24 4.77
N GLN A 124 -15.78 -15.94 4.88
CA GLN A 124 -15.56 -17.18 4.14
C GLN A 124 -16.59 -18.24 4.48
N GLN A 125 -16.89 -18.39 5.76
CA GLN A 125 -17.92 -19.34 6.20
C GLN A 125 -19.29 -18.98 5.65
N ASN A 126 -19.64 -17.71 5.72
CA ASN A 126 -20.94 -17.24 5.25
C ASN A 126 -21.09 -17.38 3.74
N ALA A 127 -19.99 -17.26 3.00
CA ALA A 127 -19.98 -17.39 1.55
C ALA A 127 -19.85 -18.84 1.07
N GLY A 128 -19.76 -19.80 2.00
CA GLY A 128 -19.61 -21.20 1.65
C GLY A 128 -18.23 -21.60 1.17
N LEU A 129 -17.22 -20.78 1.50
CA LEU A 129 -15.84 -21.04 1.15
C LEU A 129 -15.11 -21.79 2.26
N HIS A 130 -13.95 -22.35 1.90
CA HIS A 130 -13.06 -22.91 2.92
C HIS A 130 -12.57 -21.77 3.81
N ALA A 131 -12.88 -21.83 5.09
CA ALA A 131 -12.54 -20.74 6.03
C ALA A 131 -11.13 -20.93 6.57
N ASP A 132 -10.14 -20.49 5.82
CA ASP A 132 -8.72 -20.60 6.17
C ASP A 132 -8.08 -19.28 6.59
N GLY A 133 -8.80 -18.18 6.48
CA GLY A 133 -8.26 -16.85 6.80
C GLY A 133 -7.29 -16.30 5.78
N ILE A 134 -7.13 -16.98 4.66
CA ILE A 134 -6.26 -16.53 3.56
C ILE A 134 -7.14 -15.87 2.52
N VAL A 135 -6.91 -14.56 2.32
CA VAL A 135 -7.71 -13.78 1.37
C VAL A 135 -7.00 -13.81 0.02
N GLY A 136 -7.50 -14.65 -0.85
CA GLY A 136 -6.99 -14.79 -2.21
C GLY A 136 -8.11 -14.66 -3.22
N GLU A 137 -7.86 -15.17 -4.42
CA GLU A 137 -8.79 -15.04 -5.53
C GLU A 137 -10.18 -15.59 -5.22
N SER A 138 -10.25 -16.78 -4.62
CA SER A 138 -11.54 -17.40 -4.30
C SER A 138 -12.37 -16.56 -3.35
N THR A 139 -11.72 -15.99 -2.33
CA THR A 139 -12.40 -15.14 -1.36
C THR A 139 -12.90 -13.85 -2.01
N LEU A 140 -12.08 -13.25 -2.87
CA LEU A 140 -12.41 -11.96 -3.47
C LEU A 140 -13.48 -12.04 -4.55
N LYS A 141 -13.70 -13.21 -5.12
CA LYS A 141 -14.73 -13.41 -6.16
C LYS A 141 -16.14 -13.50 -5.59
N LYS A 142 -16.26 -13.67 -4.29
CA LYS A 142 -17.56 -13.74 -3.64
C LYS A 142 -17.98 -12.37 -3.11
#